data_341ec7f7f2fc68987599b35a6d0dba98
#
_entry.id   341ec7f7f2fc68987599b35a6d0dba98
#
_cell.length_a   1.000
_cell.length_b   1.000
_cell.length_c   1.000
_cell.angle_alpha   90.00
_cell.angle_beta   90.00
_cell.angle_gamma   90.00
#
_symmetry.space_group_name_H-M   'P 1'
#
loop_
_entity.id
_entity.type
_entity.pdbx_description
1 polymer ?
#
loop_
_entity_poly.entity_id
_entity_poly.type
_entity_poly.pdbx_seq_one_letter_code
_entity_poly.pdbx_strand_id
1 'polypeptide(L)'
;YKNEQLSLICGSLGIVELHTMVRDGASKGKVERNFRTLKSRWLNALDLDAISSIAQLNDELFSYINKHNITIHSSTNERPIERYQNDVARIKVAFDNEWLDNCFMNRIERKVNNDATVKIDNISYDVPMQFIKQKVQIRYLPDDMDSAFIYYENSKYSIRKTNKIENCKTKRKNQFSIDYSKDGVKYV
;
A
#
# COMPACT_ATOMS: atom_id res chain seq x y z
N TYR A 1 0.69 -11.41 -13.97
CA TYR A 1 0.13 -11.13 -12.63
C TYR A 1 -0.69 -9.86 -12.73
N LYS A 2 -2.02 -9.96 -12.59
CA LYS A 2 -2.87 -8.79 -12.40
C LYS A 2 -3.11 -8.65 -10.90
N ASN A 3 -2.67 -7.55 -10.32
CA ASN A 3 -2.91 -7.23 -8.91
C ASN A 3 -3.87 -6.04 -8.86
N GLU A 4 -5.07 -6.25 -8.35
CA GLU A 4 -6.12 -5.23 -8.28
C GLU A 4 -5.67 -4.00 -7.46
N GLN A 5 -4.96 -4.22 -6.35
CA GLN A 5 -4.46 -3.11 -5.53
C GLN A 5 -3.42 -2.28 -6.29
N LEU A 6 -2.50 -2.94 -7.03
CA LEU A 6 -1.53 -2.23 -7.86
C LEU A 6 -2.23 -1.39 -8.93
N SER A 7 -3.23 -1.94 -9.60
CA SER A 7 -4.00 -1.20 -10.62
C SER A 7 -4.74 -0.01 -10.02
N LEU A 8 -5.29 -0.13 -8.80
CA LEU A 8 -5.91 0.98 -8.07
C LEU A 8 -4.89 2.07 -7.69
N ILE A 9 -3.69 1.68 -7.25
CA ILE A 9 -2.59 2.61 -6.95
C ILE A 9 -2.17 3.35 -8.23
N CYS A 10 -1.87 2.61 -9.30
CA CYS A 10 -1.48 3.20 -10.59
C CYS A 10 -2.55 4.17 -11.11
N GLY A 11 -3.83 3.78 -11.07
CA GLY A 11 -4.95 4.64 -11.46
C GLY A 11 -5.02 5.92 -10.63
N SER A 12 -4.81 5.83 -9.30
CA SER A 12 -4.81 6.99 -8.41
C SER A 12 -3.65 7.95 -8.68
N LEU A 13 -2.50 7.43 -9.07
CA LEU A 13 -1.31 8.20 -9.43
C LEU A 13 -1.31 8.72 -10.89
N GLY A 14 -2.32 8.34 -11.69
CA GLY A 14 -2.37 8.64 -13.12
C GLY A 14 -1.30 7.91 -13.92
N ILE A 15 -0.87 6.73 -13.47
CA ILE A 15 0.10 5.86 -14.14
C ILE A 15 -0.66 4.86 -15.00
N VAL A 16 -0.29 4.76 -16.27
CA VAL A 16 -0.82 3.74 -17.17
C VAL A 16 -0.04 2.45 -16.97
N GLU A 17 -0.73 1.40 -16.53
CA GLU A 17 -0.16 0.08 -16.33
C GLU A 17 -0.15 -0.71 -17.65
N LEU A 18 1.04 -1.07 -18.13
CA LEU A 18 1.22 -1.85 -19.35
C LEU A 18 1.62 -3.28 -19.00
N HIS A 19 0.82 -4.24 -19.42
CA HIS A 19 1.11 -5.65 -19.24
C HIS A 19 1.68 -6.24 -20.54
N THR A 20 2.79 -6.95 -20.43
CA THR A 20 3.35 -7.72 -21.54
C THR A 20 2.56 -9.01 -21.74
N MET A 21 2.61 -9.57 -22.95
CA MET A 21 2.00 -10.87 -23.23
C MET A 21 2.65 -11.96 -22.37
N VAL A 22 1.88 -13.01 -22.10
CA VAL A 22 2.39 -14.18 -21.38
C VAL A 22 3.53 -14.81 -22.18
N ARG A 23 4.66 -15.08 -21.54
CA ARG A 23 5.90 -15.62 -22.13
C ARG A 23 6.65 -14.69 -23.09
N ASP A 24 6.33 -13.39 -23.12
CA ASP A 24 7.10 -12.40 -23.87
C ASP A 24 8.32 -11.92 -23.07
N GLY A 25 9.40 -12.69 -23.07
CA GLY A 25 10.66 -12.32 -22.41
C GLY A 25 11.36 -11.12 -23.08
N ALA A 26 11.14 -10.90 -24.38
CA ALA A 26 11.80 -9.82 -25.12
C ALA A 26 11.42 -8.42 -24.61
N SER A 27 10.19 -8.25 -24.13
CA SER A 27 9.70 -6.98 -23.58
C SER A 27 10.44 -6.51 -22.31
N LYS A 28 11.13 -7.41 -21.62
CA LYS A 28 11.93 -7.14 -20.41
C LYS A 28 13.44 -7.06 -20.67
N GLY A 29 13.86 -7.18 -21.92
CA GLY A 29 15.28 -7.29 -22.30
C GLY A 29 16.17 -6.14 -21.79
N LYS A 30 15.63 -4.92 -21.64
CA LYS A 30 16.39 -3.77 -21.09
C LYS A 30 16.71 -3.97 -19.60
N VAL A 31 15.74 -4.42 -18.81
CA VAL A 31 15.92 -4.68 -17.37
C VAL A 31 16.85 -5.88 -17.17
N GLU A 32 16.66 -6.96 -17.92
CA GLU A 32 17.53 -8.15 -17.89
C GLU A 32 18.98 -7.80 -18.23
N ARG A 33 19.19 -6.99 -19.27
CA ARG A 33 20.52 -6.51 -19.65
C ARG A 33 21.17 -5.68 -18.53
N ASN A 34 20.39 -4.81 -17.88
CA ASN A 34 20.90 -4.02 -16.77
C ASN A 34 21.35 -4.90 -15.60
N PHE A 35 20.54 -5.88 -15.20
CA PHE A 35 20.93 -6.83 -14.16
C PHE A 35 22.15 -7.69 -14.55
N ARG A 36 22.23 -8.11 -15.81
CA ARG A 36 23.41 -8.83 -16.32
C ARG A 36 24.66 -7.95 -16.21
N THR A 37 24.59 -6.69 -16.59
CA THR A 37 25.71 -5.73 -16.50
C THR A 37 26.11 -5.51 -15.05
N LEU A 38 25.15 -5.32 -14.15
CA LEU A 38 25.39 -5.17 -12.72
C LEU A 38 26.12 -6.41 -12.14
N LYS A 39 25.62 -7.60 -12.42
CA LYS A 39 26.24 -8.85 -11.98
C LYS A 39 27.67 -9.00 -12.52
N SER A 40 27.88 -8.79 -13.81
CA SER A 40 29.17 -9.06 -14.45
C SER A 40 30.23 -8.01 -14.12
N ARG A 41 29.87 -6.73 -13.97
CA ARG A 41 30.83 -5.63 -13.78
C ARG A 41 31.00 -5.20 -12.34
N TRP A 42 30.02 -5.40 -11.49
CA TRP A 42 30.08 -5.03 -10.08
C TRP A 42 30.16 -6.26 -9.18
N LEU A 43 29.15 -7.12 -9.16
CA LEU A 43 29.08 -8.22 -8.21
C LEU A 43 30.22 -9.22 -8.36
N ASN A 44 30.59 -9.58 -9.60
CA ASN A 44 31.71 -10.51 -9.86
C ASN A 44 33.09 -9.89 -9.61
N ALA A 45 33.19 -8.56 -9.57
CA ALA A 45 34.45 -7.86 -9.27
C ALA A 45 34.57 -7.51 -7.78
N LEU A 46 33.53 -7.74 -6.99
CA LEU A 46 33.50 -7.45 -5.58
C LEU A 46 34.24 -8.54 -4.79
N ASP A 47 35.13 -8.13 -3.89
CA ASP A 47 35.70 -9.01 -2.90
C ASP A 47 34.70 -9.22 -1.75
N LEU A 48 33.98 -10.34 -1.79
CA LEU A 48 32.94 -10.64 -0.80
C LEU A 48 33.53 -10.93 0.58
N ASP A 49 34.77 -11.37 0.67
CA ASP A 49 35.44 -11.66 1.95
C ASP A 49 35.82 -10.35 2.68
N ALA A 50 35.97 -9.26 1.93
CA ALA A 50 36.24 -7.94 2.48
C ALA A 50 34.97 -7.21 2.98
N ILE A 51 33.76 -7.71 2.65
CA ILE A 51 32.48 -7.09 3.04
C ILE A 51 32.03 -7.59 4.42
N SER A 52 32.04 -6.71 5.39
CA SER A 52 31.71 -7.03 6.79
C SER A 52 30.24 -6.77 7.15
N SER A 53 29.50 -6.00 6.34
CA SER A 53 28.12 -5.61 6.65
C SER A 53 27.31 -5.27 5.39
N ILE A 54 25.96 -5.33 5.52
CA ILE A 54 25.04 -4.90 4.46
C ILE A 54 25.19 -3.40 4.17
N ALA A 55 25.51 -2.59 5.17
CA ALA A 55 25.74 -1.17 4.97
C ALA A 55 26.94 -0.94 4.02
N GLN A 56 28.08 -1.61 4.28
CA GLN A 56 29.25 -1.55 3.41
C GLN A 56 28.93 -2.04 1.99
N LEU A 57 28.18 -3.13 1.85
CA LEU A 57 27.74 -3.62 0.53
C LEU A 57 26.92 -2.59 -0.23
N ASN A 58 26.02 -1.88 0.46
CA ASN A 58 25.23 -0.79 -0.13
C ASN A 58 26.09 0.38 -0.55
N ASP A 59 27.09 0.77 0.24
CA ASP A 59 28.01 1.87 -0.09
C ASP A 59 28.81 1.56 -1.36
N GLU A 60 29.30 0.33 -1.50
CA GLU A 60 29.96 -0.15 -2.72
C GLU A 60 29.03 -0.14 -3.92
N LEU A 61 27.78 -0.57 -3.75
CA LEU A 61 26.76 -0.51 -4.81
C LEU A 61 26.46 0.94 -5.22
N PHE A 62 26.29 1.86 -4.28
CA PHE A 62 26.07 3.28 -4.58
C PHE A 62 27.25 3.90 -5.30
N SER A 63 28.47 3.57 -4.90
CA SER A 63 29.71 4.02 -5.57
C SER A 63 29.75 3.56 -7.02
N TYR A 64 29.42 2.29 -7.27
CA TYR A 64 29.31 1.73 -8.62
C TYR A 64 28.21 2.43 -9.45
N ILE A 65 27.01 2.62 -8.90
CA ILE A 65 25.89 3.29 -9.58
C ILE A 65 26.26 4.73 -9.93
N ASN A 66 26.89 5.48 -9.02
CA ASN A 66 27.31 6.84 -9.28
C ASN A 66 28.35 6.91 -10.41
N LYS A 67 29.34 6.02 -10.39
CA LYS A 67 30.33 5.90 -11.46
C LYS A 67 29.65 5.56 -12.80
N HIS A 68 28.69 4.66 -12.81
CA HIS A 68 27.92 4.30 -14.01
C HIS A 68 27.15 5.50 -14.56
N ASN A 69 26.50 6.28 -13.69
CA ASN A 69 25.65 7.41 -14.09
C ASN A 69 26.44 8.59 -14.69
N ILE A 70 27.73 8.75 -14.32
CA ILE A 70 28.60 9.79 -14.89
C ILE A 70 29.45 9.30 -16.06
N THR A 71 29.41 8.00 -16.39
CA THR A 71 30.16 7.43 -17.50
C THR A 71 29.35 7.54 -18.80
N ILE A 72 29.98 7.94 -19.91
CA ILE A 72 29.32 8.03 -21.21
C ILE A 72 28.82 6.64 -21.63
N HIS A 73 27.53 6.55 -21.95
CA HIS A 73 26.90 5.30 -22.38
C HIS A 73 27.11 5.12 -23.89
N SER A 74 27.65 3.98 -24.30
CA SER A 74 28.06 3.71 -25.70
C SER A 74 26.95 3.80 -26.74
N SER A 75 25.70 3.49 -26.36
CA SER A 75 24.58 3.51 -27.30
C SER A 75 23.91 4.89 -27.43
N THR A 76 24.00 5.74 -26.41
CA THR A 76 23.36 7.07 -26.41
C THR A 76 24.38 8.19 -26.58
N ASN A 77 25.67 7.89 -26.41
CA ASN A 77 26.78 8.84 -26.42
C ASN A 77 26.62 10.02 -25.43
N GLU A 78 25.84 9.79 -24.37
CA GLU A 78 25.53 10.75 -23.31
C GLU A 78 25.76 10.09 -21.95
N ARG A 79 25.97 10.90 -20.91
CA ARG A 79 25.95 10.40 -19.53
C ARG A 79 24.52 10.20 -19.05
N PRO A 80 24.19 9.07 -18.41
CA PRO A 80 22.85 8.84 -17.88
C PRO A 80 22.32 9.98 -17.01
N ILE A 81 23.16 10.58 -16.17
CA ILE A 81 22.77 11.70 -15.30
C ILE A 81 22.38 12.96 -16.09
N GLU A 82 23.10 13.29 -17.13
CA GLU A 82 22.81 14.45 -17.99
C GLU A 82 21.48 14.26 -18.73
N ARG A 83 21.27 13.05 -19.27
CA ARG A 83 20.01 12.70 -19.94
C ARG A 83 18.82 12.76 -18.98
N TYR A 84 18.99 12.29 -17.73
CA TYR A 84 17.95 12.40 -16.72
C TYR A 84 17.64 13.86 -16.37
N GLN A 85 18.69 14.70 -16.21
CA GLN A 85 18.53 16.12 -15.88
C GLN A 85 17.78 16.91 -16.99
N ASN A 86 17.99 16.56 -18.25
CA ASN A 86 17.29 17.19 -19.38
C ASN A 86 15.78 16.96 -19.33
N ASP A 87 15.33 15.85 -18.72
CA ASP A 87 13.93 15.49 -18.62
C ASP A 87 13.31 15.75 -17.24
N VAL A 88 14.05 16.29 -16.26
CA VAL A 88 13.58 16.56 -14.88
C VAL A 88 12.29 17.39 -14.87
N ALA A 89 12.17 18.39 -15.73
CA ALA A 89 10.98 19.23 -15.80
C ALA A 89 9.70 18.45 -16.21
N ARG A 90 9.85 17.25 -16.79
CA ARG A 90 8.73 16.35 -17.21
C ARG A 90 8.33 15.38 -16.12
N ILE A 91 9.11 15.28 -15.04
CA ILE A 91 8.83 14.36 -13.93
C ILE A 91 7.66 14.92 -13.12
N LYS A 92 6.63 14.09 -12.96
CA LYS A 92 5.51 14.43 -12.08
C LYS A 92 5.92 14.17 -10.63
N VAL A 93 5.87 15.21 -9.83
CA VAL A 93 6.11 15.12 -8.38
C VAL A 93 4.77 15.07 -7.67
N ALA A 94 4.66 14.26 -6.61
CA ALA A 94 3.48 14.27 -5.76
C ALA A 94 3.32 15.66 -5.14
N PHE A 95 2.10 16.21 -5.16
CA PHE A 95 1.86 17.55 -4.64
C PHE A 95 1.80 17.58 -3.11
N ASP A 96 1.48 16.43 -2.49
CA ASP A 96 1.30 16.28 -1.05
C ASP A 96 1.60 14.83 -0.62
N ASN A 97 2.26 14.67 0.53
CA ASN A 97 2.62 13.36 1.07
C ASN A 97 1.39 12.60 1.58
N GLU A 98 0.43 13.29 2.22
CA GLU A 98 -0.80 12.64 2.70
C GLU A 98 -1.62 12.05 1.54
N TRP A 99 -1.72 12.79 0.43
CA TRP A 99 -2.35 12.27 -0.78
C TRP A 99 -1.59 11.05 -1.33
N LEU A 100 -0.25 11.09 -1.33
CA LEU A 100 0.58 9.99 -1.80
C LEU A 100 0.37 8.75 -0.95
N ASP A 101 0.39 8.88 0.38
CA ASP A 101 0.14 7.78 1.31
C ASP A 101 -1.25 7.17 1.10
N ASN A 102 -2.28 8.01 0.90
CA ASN A 102 -3.63 7.55 0.57
C ASN A 102 -3.69 6.76 -0.76
N CYS A 103 -2.84 7.08 -1.74
CA CYS A 103 -2.78 6.33 -3.00
C CYS A 103 -2.26 4.90 -2.78
N PHE A 104 -1.32 4.72 -1.85
CA PHE A 104 -0.70 3.43 -1.55
C PHE A 104 -1.49 2.57 -0.56
N MET A 105 -2.51 3.11 0.10
CA MET A 105 -3.36 2.32 1.00
C MET A 105 -4.12 1.23 0.24
N ASN A 106 -4.13 0.04 0.81
CA ASN A 106 -5.01 -1.04 0.36
C ASN A 106 -6.48 -0.64 0.54
N ARG A 107 -7.32 -1.05 -0.41
CA ARG A 107 -8.75 -0.74 -0.42
C ARG A 107 -9.53 -2.04 -0.49
N ILE A 108 -10.38 -2.26 0.49
CA ILE A 108 -11.29 -3.41 0.52
C ILE A 108 -12.71 -2.96 0.82
N GLU A 109 -13.67 -3.64 0.23
CA GLU A 109 -15.08 -3.49 0.61
C GLU A 109 -15.47 -4.59 1.59
N ARG A 110 -16.10 -4.20 2.70
CA ARG A 110 -16.64 -5.12 3.69
C ARG A 110 -18.05 -4.72 4.09
N LYS A 111 -18.89 -5.72 4.35
CA LYS A 111 -20.19 -5.51 4.98
C LYS A 111 -19.99 -5.47 6.48
N VAL A 112 -20.53 -4.45 7.13
CA VAL A 112 -20.48 -4.31 8.58
C VAL A 112 -21.51 -5.25 9.21
N ASN A 113 -21.06 -6.00 10.21
CA ASN A 113 -21.90 -6.94 10.98
C ASN A 113 -22.87 -6.20 11.91
N ASN A 114 -23.85 -6.95 12.46
CA ASN A 114 -24.84 -6.39 13.41
C ASN A 114 -24.22 -5.90 14.73
N ASP A 115 -23.06 -6.40 15.08
CA ASP A 115 -22.28 -6.02 16.27
C ASP A 115 -21.33 -4.83 16.05
N ALA A 116 -21.52 -4.10 14.93
CA ALA A 116 -20.67 -3.01 14.52
C ALA A 116 -19.19 -3.42 14.34
N THR A 117 -18.93 -4.62 13.79
CA THR A 117 -17.61 -5.09 13.48
C THR A 117 -17.42 -5.42 12.00
N VAL A 118 -16.18 -5.37 11.55
CA VAL A 118 -15.73 -5.89 10.25
C VAL A 118 -14.57 -6.85 10.45
N LYS A 119 -14.39 -7.80 9.52
CA LYS A 119 -13.24 -8.71 9.53
C LYS A 119 -12.27 -8.37 8.40
N ILE A 120 -11.00 -8.21 8.76
CA ILE A 120 -9.87 -8.04 7.84
C ILE A 120 -8.84 -9.09 8.24
N ASP A 121 -8.44 -9.97 7.32
CA ASP A 121 -7.47 -11.05 7.54
C ASP A 121 -7.75 -11.87 8.84
N ASN A 122 -9.02 -12.23 9.04
CA ASN A 122 -9.55 -12.96 10.20
C ASN A 122 -9.48 -12.22 11.54
N ILE A 123 -9.08 -10.96 11.56
CA ILE A 123 -9.09 -10.09 12.74
C ILE A 123 -10.33 -9.22 12.70
N SER A 124 -11.02 -9.07 13.84
CA SER A 124 -12.20 -8.21 13.96
C SER A 124 -11.79 -6.78 14.36
N TYR A 125 -12.44 -5.80 13.72
CA TYR A 125 -12.26 -4.38 14.00
C TYR A 125 -13.61 -3.74 14.30
N ASP A 126 -13.66 -2.92 15.34
CA ASP A 126 -14.83 -2.13 15.71
C ASP A 126 -14.96 -0.95 14.76
N VAL A 127 -16.18 -0.70 14.31
CA VAL A 127 -16.52 0.40 13.40
C VAL A 127 -17.69 1.22 13.98
N PRO A 128 -17.88 2.48 13.56
CA PRO A 128 -19.01 3.28 14.00
C PRO A 128 -20.35 2.60 13.70
N MET A 129 -21.28 2.65 14.67
CA MET A 129 -22.59 1.96 14.60
C MET A 129 -23.44 2.39 13.40
N GLN A 130 -23.26 3.61 12.90
CA GLN A 130 -23.97 4.13 11.74
C GLN A 130 -23.81 3.29 10.48
N PHE A 131 -22.74 2.50 10.38
CA PHE A 131 -22.44 1.67 9.23
C PHE A 131 -22.97 0.23 9.34
N ILE A 132 -23.67 -0.13 10.43
CA ILE A 132 -24.24 -1.48 10.60
C ILE A 132 -25.05 -1.89 9.38
N LYS A 133 -24.80 -3.12 8.87
CA LYS A 133 -25.41 -3.71 7.67
C LYS A 133 -25.07 -3.03 6.34
N GLN A 134 -24.33 -1.93 6.34
CA GLN A 134 -23.87 -1.27 5.11
C GLN A 134 -22.59 -1.91 4.58
N LYS A 135 -22.35 -1.75 3.27
CA LYS A 135 -21.04 -2.00 2.65
C LYS A 135 -20.22 -0.73 2.76
N VAL A 136 -19.00 -0.86 3.30
CA VAL A 136 -18.09 0.25 3.49
C VAL A 136 -16.75 -0.03 2.82
N GLN A 137 -16.13 1.01 2.29
CA GLN A 137 -14.76 0.93 1.79
C GLN A 137 -13.80 1.20 2.96
N ILE A 138 -12.94 0.25 3.25
CA ILE A 138 -11.90 0.38 4.27
C ILE A 138 -10.57 0.59 3.57
N ARG A 139 -9.80 1.57 4.05
CA ARG A 139 -8.43 1.85 3.63
C ARG A 139 -7.47 1.54 4.77
N TYR A 140 -6.37 0.87 4.47
CA TYR A 140 -5.40 0.46 5.47
C TYR A 140 -4.02 0.21 4.85
N LEU A 141 -2.99 0.34 5.66
CA LEU A 141 -1.64 -0.12 5.35
C LEU A 141 -1.45 -1.52 5.97
N PRO A 142 -0.95 -2.52 5.22
CA PRO A 142 -0.75 -3.87 5.75
C PRO A 142 0.13 -3.91 7.01
N ASP A 143 1.13 -3.03 7.05
CA ASP A 143 2.10 -2.96 8.15
C ASP A 143 1.66 -2.02 9.28
N ASP A 144 0.59 -1.23 9.08
CA ASP A 144 0.04 -0.30 10.07
C ASP A 144 -1.49 -0.29 10.02
N MET A 145 -2.07 -1.27 10.73
CA MET A 145 -3.53 -1.40 10.85
C MET A 145 -4.16 -0.39 11.82
N ASP A 146 -3.36 0.29 12.64
CA ASP A 146 -3.87 1.29 13.57
C ASP A 146 -4.29 2.58 12.84
N SER A 147 -3.70 2.83 11.68
CA SER A 147 -4.10 3.93 10.78
C SER A 147 -5.30 3.60 9.88
N ALA A 148 -5.88 2.39 9.99
CA ALA A 148 -6.99 1.98 9.15
C ALA A 148 -8.27 2.78 9.39
N PHE A 149 -8.99 3.11 8.32
CA PHE A 149 -10.23 3.90 8.41
C PHE A 149 -11.24 3.49 7.33
N ILE A 150 -12.52 3.77 7.63
CA ILE A 150 -13.58 3.74 6.64
C ILE A 150 -13.58 5.08 5.91
N TYR A 151 -13.61 5.04 4.58
CA TYR A 151 -13.79 6.22 3.75
C TYR A 151 -15.24 6.24 3.23
N TYR A 152 -16.00 7.24 3.68
CA TYR A 152 -17.41 7.37 3.34
C TYR A 152 -17.78 8.85 3.22
N GLU A 153 -18.44 9.24 2.13
CA GLU A 153 -18.88 10.61 1.84
C GLU A 153 -17.80 11.68 2.12
N ASN A 154 -16.62 11.46 1.56
CA ASN A 154 -15.43 12.34 1.74
C ASN A 154 -14.93 12.47 3.19
N SER A 155 -15.37 11.60 4.09
CA SER A 155 -14.99 11.61 5.49
C SER A 155 -14.25 10.33 5.88
N LYS A 156 -13.30 10.49 6.80
CA LYS A 156 -12.51 9.37 7.36
C LYS A 156 -13.08 9.01 8.73
N TYR A 157 -13.39 7.74 8.95
CA TYR A 157 -13.86 7.19 10.23
C TYR A 157 -12.88 6.12 10.68
N SER A 158 -12.14 6.37 11.75
CA SER A 158 -11.16 5.42 12.28
C SER A 158 -11.83 4.12 12.72
N ILE A 159 -11.12 3.02 12.51
CA ILE A 159 -11.50 1.70 13.03
C ILE A 159 -10.42 1.25 14.02
N ARG A 160 -10.80 0.38 14.96
CA ARG A 160 -9.84 -0.14 15.93
C ARG A 160 -9.99 -1.65 16.08
N LYS A 161 -8.91 -2.34 16.43
CA LYS A 161 -8.97 -3.76 16.70
C LYS A 161 -9.94 -4.03 17.86
N THR A 162 -10.86 -4.99 17.66
CA THR A 162 -11.88 -5.33 18.65
C THR A 162 -11.27 -5.88 19.90
N ASN A 163 -11.56 -5.26 21.06
CA ASN A 163 -11.24 -5.76 22.37
C ASN A 163 -12.49 -6.37 23.00
N LYS A 164 -12.59 -7.71 23.00
CA LYS A 164 -13.76 -8.43 23.51
C LYS A 164 -14.02 -8.17 25.01
N ILE A 165 -12.98 -7.95 25.80
CA ILE A 165 -13.11 -7.70 27.24
C ILE A 165 -13.70 -6.32 27.50
N GLU A 166 -13.26 -5.32 26.76
CA GLU A 166 -13.75 -3.94 26.85
C GLU A 166 -15.21 -3.86 26.38
N ASN A 167 -15.53 -4.54 25.28
CA ASN A 167 -16.89 -4.57 24.74
C ASN A 167 -17.92 -5.20 25.67
N CYS A 168 -17.53 -6.16 26.52
CA CYS A 168 -18.39 -6.71 27.55
C CYS A 168 -18.74 -5.70 28.66
N LYS A 169 -17.88 -4.69 28.89
CA LYS A 169 -18.05 -3.68 29.94
C LYS A 169 -18.67 -2.38 29.44
N THR A 170 -18.67 -2.17 28.13
CA THR A 170 -19.17 -0.92 27.53
C THR A 170 -20.68 -0.90 27.55
N LYS A 171 -21.28 0.04 28.29
CA LYS A 171 -22.71 0.29 28.24
C LYS A 171 -23.08 0.83 26.86
N ARG A 172 -23.86 0.04 26.08
CA ARG A 172 -24.40 0.51 24.81
C ARG A 172 -25.39 1.63 25.09
N LYS A 173 -25.22 2.79 24.45
CA LYS A 173 -26.26 3.82 24.40
C LYS A 173 -27.35 3.34 23.45
N ASN A 174 -28.27 2.52 23.94
CA ASN A 174 -29.46 2.19 23.17
C ASN A 174 -30.35 3.44 23.15
N GLN A 175 -30.59 3.96 21.96
CA GLN A 175 -31.57 5.06 21.76
C GLN A 175 -33.02 4.62 22.05
N PHE A 176 -33.26 3.30 22.14
CA PHE A 176 -34.56 2.72 22.49
C PHE A 176 -34.40 1.83 23.71
N SER A 177 -34.98 2.22 24.83
CA SER A 177 -35.27 1.31 25.95
C SER A 177 -36.62 0.68 25.67
N ILE A 178 -36.67 -0.64 25.44
CA ILE A 178 -37.93 -1.36 25.41
C ILE A 178 -38.36 -1.56 26.88
N ASP A 179 -39.42 -0.89 27.25
CA ASP A 179 -40.01 -1.05 28.58
C ASP A 179 -40.98 -2.24 28.57
N TYR A 180 -40.46 -3.39 28.96
CA TYR A 180 -41.24 -4.64 29.04
C TYR A 180 -42.31 -4.63 30.14
N SER A 181 -42.37 -3.59 30.99
CA SER A 181 -43.37 -3.49 32.06
C SER A 181 -44.73 -3.05 31.54
N LYS A 182 -44.82 -2.53 30.30
CA LYS A 182 -46.03 -2.03 29.70
C LYS A 182 -46.82 -3.04 28.89
N ASP A 183 -46.19 -4.15 28.49
CA ASP A 183 -46.89 -5.26 27.82
C ASP A 183 -47.45 -6.23 28.85
N GLY A 184 -48.48 -5.78 29.53
CA GLY A 184 -49.33 -6.65 30.32
C GLY A 184 -50.11 -7.60 29.39
N VAL A 185 -49.48 -8.67 28.91
CA VAL A 185 -50.18 -9.80 28.31
C VAL A 185 -50.96 -10.48 29.43
N LYS A 186 -52.25 -10.17 29.55
CA LYS A 186 -53.19 -10.96 30.32
C LYS A 186 -53.37 -12.28 29.58
N TYR A 187 -52.80 -13.37 30.11
CA TYR A 187 -53.20 -14.72 29.72
C TYR A 187 -54.60 -14.95 30.32
N VAL A 188 -55.58 -15.16 29.47
CA VAL A 188 -56.88 -15.72 29.80
C VAL A 188 -56.82 -17.24 29.58
#